data_555cc6d3a69efbe5edad8ad1662fc9f1
#
_entry.id   555cc6d3a69efbe5edad8ad1662fc9f1
#
_cell.length_a   1.000
_cell.length_b   1.000
_cell.length_c   1.000
_cell.angle_alpha   90.00
_cell.angle_beta   90.00
_cell.angle_gamma   90.00
#
_symmetry.space_group_name_H-M   'P 1'
#
loop_
_entity.id
_entity.type
_entity.pdbx_description
1 polymer ?
#
loop_
_entity_poly.entity_id
_entity_poly.type
_entity_poly.pdbx_seq_one_letter_code
_entity_poly.pdbx_strand_id
1 'polypeptide(L)'
;MTIKSDAGEILLFTYQCYIKDETVNAENLLETTKWEGNRIDRAIKYLKDIGAIDIILTLGNVSGVQHFILKGLTPLGINIVENQPEFKRNFGFTVNLVVISFSWGVSEK
;
A
#
# COMPACT_ATOMS: atom_id res chain seq x y z
N MET A 1 11.39 6.37 -9.04
CA MET A 1 10.51 5.57 -8.22
C MET A 1 11.03 4.16 -8.11
N THR A 2 10.83 3.59 -6.97
CA THR A 2 11.39 2.30 -6.62
C THR A 2 10.29 1.43 -6.02
N ILE A 3 10.58 0.14 -5.91
CA ILE A 3 9.65 -0.77 -5.25
C ILE A 3 9.38 -0.31 -3.82
N LYS A 4 10.41 0.16 -3.12
CA LYS A 4 10.26 0.65 -1.76
C LYS A 4 9.32 1.85 -1.68
N SER A 5 9.51 2.83 -2.54
CA SER A 5 8.67 4.03 -2.49
C SER A 5 7.24 3.71 -2.91
N ASP A 6 7.07 2.83 -3.90
CA ASP A 6 5.75 2.37 -4.30
C ASP A 6 5.05 1.66 -3.14
N ALA A 7 5.78 0.80 -2.45
CA ALA A 7 5.24 0.08 -1.30
C ALA A 7 4.83 1.04 -0.19
N GLY A 8 5.62 2.09 0.02
CA GLY A 8 5.27 3.10 1.02
C GLY A 8 3.98 3.82 0.70
N GLU A 9 3.78 4.16 -0.57
CA GLU A 9 2.53 4.81 -0.98
C GLU A 9 1.33 3.90 -0.80
N ILE A 10 1.48 2.63 -1.17
CA ILE A 10 0.40 1.66 -0.99
C ILE A 10 0.10 1.45 0.49
N LEU A 11 1.13 1.40 1.32
CA LEU A 11 0.93 1.23 2.75
C LEU A 11 0.17 2.41 3.34
N LEU A 12 0.49 3.63 2.91
CA LEU A 12 -0.24 4.81 3.37
C LEU A 12 -1.71 4.76 2.94
N PHE A 13 -1.96 4.37 1.71
CA PHE A 13 -3.33 4.24 1.22
C PHE A 13 -4.09 3.19 2.03
N THR A 14 -3.43 2.05 2.28
CA THR A 14 -4.03 0.97 3.06
C THR A 14 -4.32 1.42 4.49
N TYR A 15 -3.42 2.21 5.07
CA TYR A 15 -3.60 2.75 6.42
C TYR A 15 -4.84 3.64 6.46
N GLN A 16 -5.01 4.51 5.48
CA GLN A 16 -6.19 5.36 5.42
C GLN A 16 -7.47 4.55 5.28
N CYS A 17 -7.45 3.53 4.43
CA CYS A 17 -8.61 2.67 4.26
C CYS A 17 -8.92 1.89 5.52
N TYR A 18 -7.89 1.43 6.20
CA TYR A 18 -8.05 0.67 7.44
C TYR A 18 -8.74 1.51 8.52
N ILE A 19 -8.34 2.78 8.64
CA ILE A 19 -8.96 3.69 9.60
C ILE A 19 -10.44 3.90 9.29
N LYS A 20 -10.79 3.89 8.01
CA LYS A 20 -12.18 4.09 7.58
C LYS A 20 -12.96 2.79 7.46
N ASP A 21 -12.38 1.66 7.85
CA ASP A 21 -12.98 0.34 7.73
C ASP A 21 -13.31 -0.03 6.28
N GLU A 22 -12.48 0.41 5.34
CA GLU A 22 -12.62 0.06 3.94
C GLU A 22 -11.65 -1.05 3.59
N THR A 23 -12.05 -1.94 2.69
CA THR A 23 -11.19 -3.03 2.26
C THR A 23 -10.38 -2.63 1.03
N VAL A 24 -9.25 -3.32 0.85
CA VAL A 24 -8.37 -3.09 -0.29
C VAL A 24 -8.15 -4.41 -1.02
N ASN A 25 -8.29 -4.38 -2.33
CA ASN A 25 -8.02 -5.56 -3.16
C ASN A 25 -7.28 -5.13 -4.43
N ALA A 26 -6.96 -6.11 -5.28
CA ALA A 26 -6.18 -5.84 -6.47
C ALA A 26 -6.85 -4.84 -7.40
N GLU A 27 -8.16 -5.00 -7.60
CA GLU A 27 -8.89 -4.10 -8.51
C GLU A 27 -8.93 -2.68 -7.98
N ASN A 28 -9.11 -2.51 -6.67
CA ASN A 28 -9.09 -1.18 -6.07
C ASN A 28 -7.78 -0.48 -6.35
N LEU A 29 -6.66 -1.19 -6.17
CA LEU A 29 -5.36 -0.59 -6.37
C LEU A 29 -5.11 -0.25 -7.83
N LEU A 30 -5.52 -1.15 -8.74
CA LEU A 30 -5.38 -0.87 -10.16
C LEU A 30 -6.14 0.40 -10.55
N GLU A 31 -7.38 0.52 -10.07
CA GLU A 31 -8.22 1.67 -10.37
C GLU A 31 -7.68 2.95 -9.75
N THR A 32 -7.25 2.86 -8.50
CA THR A 32 -6.85 4.05 -7.74
C THR A 32 -5.50 4.58 -8.17
N THR A 33 -4.52 3.69 -8.34
CA THR A 33 -3.17 4.13 -8.66
C THR A 33 -2.97 4.41 -10.12
N LYS A 34 -3.71 3.73 -11.00
CA LYS A 34 -3.48 3.75 -12.45
C LYS A 34 -2.11 3.20 -12.82
N TRP A 35 -1.48 2.48 -11.91
CA TRP A 35 -0.18 1.86 -12.17
C TRP A 35 -0.35 0.57 -12.95
N GLU A 36 0.73 0.15 -13.60
CA GLU A 36 0.78 -1.17 -14.20
C GLU A 36 0.69 -2.24 -13.12
N GLY A 37 0.07 -3.36 -13.45
CA GLY A 37 -0.14 -4.43 -12.49
C GLY A 37 1.15 -4.94 -11.88
N ASN A 38 2.20 -5.11 -12.70
CA ASN A 38 3.48 -5.60 -12.18
C ASN A 38 4.03 -4.71 -11.09
N ARG A 39 3.86 -3.41 -11.24
CA ARG A 39 4.34 -2.45 -10.26
C ARG A 39 3.61 -2.62 -8.93
N ILE A 40 2.30 -2.78 -9.00
CA ILE A 40 1.49 -3.01 -7.80
C ILE A 40 1.86 -4.35 -7.16
N ASP A 41 1.99 -5.38 -7.98
CA ASP A 41 2.28 -6.71 -7.48
C ASP A 41 3.60 -6.76 -6.70
N ARG A 42 4.63 -6.11 -7.24
CA ARG A 42 5.93 -6.06 -6.56
C ARG A 42 5.85 -5.32 -5.24
N ALA A 43 5.11 -4.21 -5.22
CA ALA A 43 4.97 -3.42 -3.99
C ALA A 43 4.21 -4.20 -2.92
N ILE A 44 3.13 -4.87 -3.31
CA ILE A 44 2.34 -5.67 -2.37
C ILE A 44 3.18 -6.80 -1.80
N LYS A 45 3.94 -7.49 -2.64
CA LYS A 45 4.77 -8.59 -2.17
C LYS A 45 5.89 -8.11 -1.26
N TYR A 46 6.43 -6.93 -1.55
CA TYR A 46 7.42 -6.34 -0.66
C TYR A 46 6.82 -6.06 0.72
N LEU A 47 5.61 -5.49 0.76
CA LEU A 47 4.96 -5.22 2.04
C LEU A 47 4.64 -6.50 2.81
N LYS A 48 4.23 -7.53 2.09
CA LYS A 48 3.97 -8.82 2.71
C LYS A 48 5.27 -9.40 3.30
N ASP A 49 6.35 -9.32 2.55
CA ASP A 49 7.62 -9.90 2.97
C ASP A 49 8.20 -9.23 4.19
N ILE A 50 8.04 -7.91 4.32
CA ILE A 50 8.52 -7.23 5.53
C ILE A 50 7.53 -7.34 6.69
N GLY A 51 6.36 -7.94 6.45
CA GLY A 51 5.40 -8.17 7.51
C GLY A 51 4.56 -6.96 7.89
N ALA A 52 4.42 -6.00 6.99
CA ALA A 52 3.70 -4.76 7.28
C ALA A 52 2.19 -4.87 7.07
N ILE A 53 1.74 -5.84 6.29
CA ILE A 53 0.32 -5.99 5.97
C ILE A 53 -0.16 -7.40 6.28
N ASP A 54 -1.43 -7.49 6.63
CA ASP A 54 -2.10 -8.75 6.88
C ASP A 54 -2.91 -9.09 5.63
N ILE A 55 -2.41 -10.01 4.83
CA ILE A 55 -2.91 -10.25 3.49
C ILE A 55 -3.05 -11.74 3.23
N ILE A 56 -4.09 -12.12 2.51
CA ILE A 56 -4.29 -13.48 2.03
C ILE A 56 -4.21 -13.44 0.51
N LEU A 57 -3.27 -14.19 -0.05
CA LEU A 57 -3.16 -14.31 -1.50
C LEU A 57 -4.10 -15.42 -1.96
N THR A 58 -4.80 -15.18 -3.07
CA THR A 58 -5.73 -16.14 -3.61
C THR A 58 -5.30 -16.50 -5.03
N LEU A 59 -5.99 -17.49 -5.62
CA LEU A 59 -5.65 -17.96 -6.95
C LEU A 59 -6.05 -16.93 -8.01
N GLY A 60 -5.26 -16.88 -9.08
CA GLY A 60 -5.56 -16.03 -10.21
C GLY A 60 -4.92 -14.67 -10.10
N ASN A 61 -5.06 -13.90 -11.16
CA ASN A 61 -4.56 -12.54 -11.15
C ASN A 61 -5.43 -11.67 -12.05
N VAL A 62 -5.27 -10.35 -11.92
CA VAL A 62 -5.93 -9.38 -12.76
C VAL A 62 -4.87 -8.38 -13.21
N SER A 63 -4.66 -8.30 -14.52
CA SER A 63 -3.73 -7.34 -15.13
C SER A 63 -2.32 -7.40 -14.51
N GLY A 64 -1.86 -8.59 -14.14
CA GLY A 64 -0.52 -8.78 -13.59
C GLY A 64 -0.43 -8.71 -12.09
N VAL A 65 -1.54 -8.47 -11.39
CA VAL A 65 -1.57 -8.45 -9.94
C VAL A 65 -2.22 -9.72 -9.44
N GLN A 66 -1.52 -10.47 -8.60
CA GLN A 66 -2.13 -11.64 -8.00
C GLN A 66 -3.31 -11.20 -7.12
N HIS A 67 -4.42 -11.93 -7.22
CA HIS A 67 -5.59 -11.62 -6.39
C HIS A 67 -5.25 -11.76 -4.92
N PHE A 68 -5.76 -10.85 -4.11
CA PHE A 68 -5.54 -10.89 -2.67
C PHE A 68 -6.71 -10.25 -1.95
N ILE A 69 -6.81 -10.60 -0.68
CA ILE A 69 -7.70 -9.91 0.26
C ILE A 69 -6.80 -9.32 1.34
N LEU A 70 -6.81 -8.01 1.45
CA LEU A 70 -5.97 -7.30 2.40
C LEU A 70 -6.81 -6.97 3.62
N LYS A 71 -6.48 -7.61 4.74
CA LYS A 71 -7.26 -7.44 5.97
C LYS A 71 -6.91 -6.17 6.72
N GLY A 72 -5.72 -5.63 6.48
CA GLY A 72 -5.30 -4.41 7.14
C GLY A 72 -3.80 -4.39 7.34
N LEU A 73 -3.36 -3.54 8.25
CA LEU A 73 -1.95 -3.47 8.60
C LEU A 73 -1.69 -4.36 9.82
N THR A 74 -0.50 -4.93 9.87
CA THR A 74 -0.04 -5.60 11.09
C THR A 74 0.36 -4.53 12.09
N PRO A 75 0.56 -4.90 13.37
CA PRO A 75 1.11 -3.93 14.33
C PRO A 75 2.42 -3.32 13.85
N LEU A 76 3.27 -4.11 13.19
CA LEU A 76 4.49 -3.57 12.61
C LEU A 76 4.20 -2.52 11.57
N GLY A 77 3.24 -2.78 10.68
CA GLY A 77 2.87 -1.81 9.65
C GLY A 77 2.34 -0.52 10.22
N ILE A 78 1.50 -0.63 11.25
CA ILE A 78 0.98 0.56 11.92
C ILE A 78 2.10 1.36 12.56
N ASN A 79 3.01 0.66 13.24
CA ASN A 79 4.13 1.34 13.89
C ASN A 79 5.02 2.06 12.88
N ILE A 80 5.24 1.46 11.73
CA ILE A 80 6.05 2.10 10.69
C ILE A 80 5.36 3.37 10.18
N VAL A 81 4.06 3.28 9.89
CA VAL A 81 3.34 4.44 9.35
C VAL A 81 3.31 5.59 10.36
N GLU A 82 3.13 5.26 11.63
CA GLU A 82 2.97 6.29 12.67
C GLU A 82 4.29 6.79 13.22
N ASN A 83 5.42 6.28 12.71
CA ASN A 83 6.75 6.70 13.13
C ASN A 83 7.51 7.21 11.91
N GLN A 84 7.62 8.54 11.77
CA GLN A 84 8.19 9.14 10.58
C GLN A 84 9.62 8.68 10.28
N PRO A 85 10.54 8.62 11.26
CA PRO A 85 11.89 8.10 10.98
C PRO A 85 11.88 6.66 10.47
N GLU A 86 11.02 5.80 11.04
CA GLU A 86 10.90 4.42 10.57
C GLU A 86 10.33 4.36 9.17
N PHE A 87 9.31 5.17 8.87
CA PHE A 87 8.72 5.19 7.55
C PHE A 87 9.76 5.60 6.51
N LYS A 88 10.52 6.67 6.80
CA LYS A 88 11.55 7.13 5.87
C LYS A 88 12.63 6.07 5.68
N ARG A 89 13.02 5.38 6.76
CA ARG A 89 14.03 4.34 6.67
C ARG A 89 13.58 3.19 5.78
N ASN A 90 12.31 2.81 5.88
CA ASN A 90 11.80 1.67 5.12
C ASN A 90 11.44 2.03 3.68
N PHE A 91 10.99 3.24 3.41
CA PHE A 91 10.42 3.57 2.11
C PHE A 91 11.10 4.72 1.38
N GLY A 92 11.96 5.45 2.05
CA GLY A 92 12.80 6.44 1.39
C GLY A 92 12.19 7.81 1.19
N PHE A 93 11.03 8.09 1.79
CA PHE A 93 10.47 9.43 1.75
C PHE A 93 9.70 9.70 3.03
N THR A 94 9.39 10.96 3.28
CA THR A 94 8.66 11.35 4.48
C THR A 94 7.21 11.62 4.15
N VAL A 95 6.37 11.54 5.15
CA VAL A 95 4.94 11.76 4.97
C VAL A 95 4.41 12.56 6.16
N ASN A 96 3.43 13.40 5.90
CA ASN A 96 2.71 14.11 6.94
C ASN A 96 1.34 13.44 7.08
N LEU A 97 1.11 12.81 8.21
CA LEU A 97 -0.14 12.07 8.42
C LEU A 97 -1.36 12.97 8.50
N VAL A 98 -1.16 14.26 8.78
CA VAL A 98 -2.28 15.19 8.79
C VAL A 98 -2.76 15.48 7.37
N VAL A 99 -1.81 15.59 6.43
CA VAL A 99 -2.13 15.86 5.03
C VAL A 99 -1.38 14.84 4.19
N ILE A 100 -2.07 13.78 3.78
CA ILE A 100 -1.49 12.75 2.92
C ILE A 100 -1.95 13.03 1.49
N SER A 101 -1.00 13.15 0.59
CA SER A 101 -1.30 13.33 -0.81
C SER A 101 -0.56 12.29 -1.63
N PHE A 102 -1.19 11.86 -2.72
CA PHE A 102 -0.65 10.85 -3.60
C PHE A 102 -0.50 11.42 -5.00
N SER A 103 0.51 10.96 -5.71
CA SER A 103 0.78 11.41 -7.07
C SER A 103 0.10 10.52 -8.11
N TRP A 104 -1.03 9.93 -7.77
CA TRP A 104 -1.66 8.91 -8.61
C TRP A 104 -2.68 9.48 -9.60
N GLY A 105 -2.88 10.77 -9.60
CA GLY A 105 -3.89 11.34 -10.47
C GLY A 105 -5.30 11.13 -9.96
N VAL A 106 -5.48 10.72 -8.76
CA VAL A 106 -6.78 10.54 -8.15
C VAL A 106 -7.24 11.88 -7.64
N SER A 107 -8.41 12.28 -8.04
CA SER A 107 -8.94 13.51 -7.49
C SER A 107 -9.36 13.26 -6.09
N GLU A 108 -9.09 14.09 -5.38
CA GLU A 108 -9.47 14.01 -4.13
C GLU A 108 -10.70 14.50 -3.85
N LYS A 109 -11.14 14.41 -3.78
CA LYS A 109 -12.17 14.81 -3.61
C LYS A 109 -12.47 14.95 -2.82
#